data_bcb5cf8ff08e0f0787972ff3f1cdb35f
#
_entry.id   bcb5cf8ff08e0f0787972ff3f1cdb35f
#
_cell.length_a   1.000
_cell.length_b   1.000
_cell.length_c   1.000
_cell.angle_alpha   90.00
_cell.angle_beta   90.00
_cell.angle_gamma   90.00
#
_symmetry.space_group_name_H-M   'P 1'
#
loop_
_entity.id
_entity.type
_entity.pdbx_description
1 polymer ?
#
loop_
_entity_poly.entity_id
_entity_poly.type
_entity_poly.pdbx_seq_one_letter_code
_entity_poly.pdbx_strand_id
1 'polypeptide(L)'
;MKKRTILLAFIISAVAMTSGCSSNEPKTDEVKQEQTKTESVSSGVTIKPLTQKAIDENPYMAKNDANIHHDCYNSDSTDEVLPVGIYPEINVSYEKVNPNASPAVFFDNYGHSVVPLLGGLAIRDINAEETQTIGYFSPKQHDGGGYVIQSSYSFVDENNRLVCPTSNNHVLMLKATDEEGNVLPEFEKVLDIDIKAAAEAITGKTLDQNLLSVVFDYEGNLWFATGGFRIYPERQQQGAMGYISRDAINAILNGEEVDLTASTFVYELTPGEGAENGIASSKEGAVILTNQNCYLLKADNGVQVEWCTPYESAGAKDSKEGDETTGGGLAWGSGCSPSLTSNLVMFTDNQNPVNLLALDMKTGEKVASTPVIDELPEEMQVSVENSAIVYDNLSLIHISEPT
;
A
#
# COMPACT_ATOMS: atom_id res chain seq x y z
N MET A 1 31.86 19.91 30.45
CA MET A 1 30.50 19.73 29.92
C MET A 1 30.60 19.08 28.56
N LYS A 2 30.39 17.78 28.47
CA LYS A 2 30.45 17.02 27.19
C LYS A 2 29.03 17.02 26.58
N LYS A 3 28.86 17.62 25.41
CA LYS A 3 27.65 17.54 24.60
C LYS A 3 27.53 16.11 24.08
N ARG A 4 26.49 15.39 24.50
CA ARG A 4 26.10 14.11 23.89
C ARG A 4 25.20 14.43 22.70
N THR A 5 25.69 14.19 21.52
CA THR A 5 24.89 14.17 20.30
C THR A 5 24.14 12.84 20.30
N ILE A 6 22.84 12.90 20.42
CA ILE A 6 21.98 11.73 20.24
C ILE A 6 21.76 11.60 18.74
N LEU A 7 22.38 10.57 18.16
CA LEU A 7 22.16 10.16 16.78
C LEU A 7 20.91 9.24 16.79
N LEU A 8 19.81 9.76 16.34
CA LEU A 8 18.59 8.96 16.13
C LEU A 8 18.80 8.16 14.84
N ALA A 9 19.19 6.92 14.97
CA ALA A 9 19.26 6.00 13.84
C ALA A 9 17.86 5.39 13.62
N PHE A 10 17.16 5.83 12.58
CA PHE A 10 16.04 5.12 12.04
C PHE A 10 16.55 3.83 11.39
N ILE A 11 16.33 2.70 12.03
CA ILE A 11 16.59 1.39 11.44
C ILE A 11 15.36 1.06 10.60
N ILE A 12 15.44 1.32 9.29
CA ILE A 12 14.56 0.69 8.32
C ILE A 12 15.09 -0.74 8.16
N SER A 13 14.38 -1.70 8.72
CA SER A 13 14.70 -3.11 8.55
C SER A 13 14.38 -3.51 7.11
N ALA A 14 15.35 -3.38 6.21
CA ALA A 14 15.32 -4.13 4.98
C ALA A 14 15.52 -5.60 5.34
N VAL A 15 14.50 -6.42 5.21
CA VAL A 15 14.62 -7.88 5.29
C VAL A 15 15.46 -8.32 4.09
N ALA A 16 16.77 -8.41 4.29
CA ALA A 16 17.63 -9.13 3.39
C ALA A 16 17.42 -10.61 3.66
N MET A 17 16.71 -11.30 2.78
CA MET A 17 16.75 -12.76 2.73
C MET A 17 18.17 -13.18 2.34
N THR A 18 19.00 -13.49 3.32
CA THR A 18 20.24 -14.17 3.12
C THR A 18 19.96 -15.69 3.08
N SER A 19 19.67 -16.20 1.89
CA SER A 19 19.86 -17.63 1.64
C SER A 19 21.36 -17.92 1.73
N GLY A 20 21.75 -18.59 2.81
CA GLY A 20 23.11 -19.09 2.98
C GLY A 20 23.39 -20.19 1.98
N CYS A 21 24.11 -19.88 0.91
CA CYS A 21 24.78 -20.89 0.11
C CYS A 21 26.17 -21.15 0.68
N SER A 22 26.32 -22.31 1.28
CA SER A 22 27.64 -22.90 1.57
C SER A 22 28.32 -23.24 0.25
N SER A 23 29.52 -22.72 0.05
CA SER A 23 30.37 -23.02 -1.10
C SER A 23 30.88 -24.46 -1.02
N ASN A 24 30.31 -25.34 -1.84
CA ASN A 24 30.97 -26.56 -2.28
C ASN A 24 30.99 -26.53 -3.79
N GLU A 25 32.18 -26.41 -4.37
CA GLU A 25 32.38 -26.55 -5.81
C GLU A 25 32.03 -28.00 -6.25
N PRO A 26 31.12 -28.18 -7.22
CA PRO A 26 30.96 -29.49 -7.85
C PRO A 26 31.90 -29.62 -9.04
N LYS A 27 32.59 -30.75 -9.07
CA LYS A 27 33.35 -31.23 -10.21
C LYS A 27 32.45 -31.34 -11.43
N THR A 28 32.96 -30.82 -12.54
CA THR A 28 32.32 -30.93 -13.87
C THR A 28 32.34 -32.39 -14.33
N ASP A 29 31.19 -33.03 -14.31
CA ASP A 29 30.93 -34.21 -15.13
C ASP A 29 30.13 -33.77 -16.36
N GLU A 30 30.68 -34.07 -17.55
CA GLU A 30 30.04 -33.84 -18.85
C GLU A 30 28.76 -34.69 -18.97
N VAL A 31 27.60 -34.03 -18.81
CA VAL A 31 26.31 -34.65 -19.15
C VAL A 31 26.02 -34.42 -20.62
N LYS A 32 26.06 -35.51 -21.42
CA LYS A 32 25.57 -35.51 -22.78
C LYS A 32 24.10 -35.14 -22.80
N GLN A 33 23.76 -34.01 -23.42
CA GLN A 33 22.38 -33.65 -23.70
C GLN A 33 21.80 -34.55 -24.77
N GLU A 34 20.91 -35.45 -24.42
CA GLU A 34 19.95 -36.04 -25.33
C GLU A 34 18.90 -34.99 -25.68
N GLN A 35 18.90 -34.56 -26.94
CA GLN A 35 17.83 -33.69 -27.45
C GLN A 35 16.53 -34.51 -27.55
N THR A 36 15.68 -34.36 -26.52
CA THR A 36 14.30 -34.80 -26.62
C THR A 36 13.54 -33.77 -27.47
N LYS A 37 13.11 -34.18 -28.67
CA LYS A 37 12.14 -33.42 -29.46
C LYS A 37 10.86 -33.31 -28.67
N THR A 38 10.61 -32.15 -28.09
CA THR A 38 9.31 -31.83 -27.49
C THR A 38 8.36 -31.42 -28.62
N GLU A 39 7.40 -32.27 -28.94
CA GLU A 39 6.26 -31.90 -29.79
C GLU A 39 5.49 -30.78 -29.07
N SER A 40 5.28 -29.67 -29.76
CA SER A 40 4.47 -28.57 -29.25
C SER A 40 3.01 -29.04 -29.12
N VAL A 41 2.60 -29.38 -27.94
CA VAL A 41 1.18 -29.55 -27.64
C VAL A 41 0.59 -28.15 -27.57
N SER A 42 -0.02 -27.68 -28.65
CA SER A 42 -0.91 -26.54 -28.58
C SER A 42 -2.14 -26.99 -27.81
N SER A 43 -2.14 -26.75 -26.50
CA SER A 43 -3.35 -26.89 -25.71
C SER A 43 -4.30 -25.78 -26.16
N GLY A 44 -5.39 -26.16 -26.83
CA GLY A 44 -6.44 -25.25 -27.25
C GLY A 44 -7.27 -24.74 -26.03
N VAL A 45 -6.60 -24.22 -25.01
CA VAL A 45 -7.25 -23.54 -23.89
C VAL A 45 -7.54 -22.12 -24.36
N THR A 46 -8.77 -21.88 -24.76
CA THR A 46 -9.25 -20.50 -24.94
C THR A 46 -9.43 -19.90 -23.55
N ILE A 47 -8.47 -19.11 -23.12
CA ILE A 47 -8.59 -18.31 -21.91
C ILE A 47 -9.59 -17.19 -22.25
N LYS A 48 -10.79 -17.27 -21.67
CA LYS A 48 -11.69 -16.12 -21.68
C LYS A 48 -11.04 -15.05 -20.78
N PRO A 49 -10.88 -13.83 -21.30
CA PRO A 49 -10.57 -12.72 -20.42
C PRO A 49 -11.66 -12.67 -19.36
N LEU A 50 -11.23 -12.67 -18.13
CA LEU A 50 -12.14 -12.52 -17.01
C LEU A 50 -12.41 -11.02 -16.95
N THR A 51 -13.64 -10.62 -17.21
CA THR A 51 -14.00 -9.24 -17.54
C THR A 51 -14.81 -8.55 -16.44
N GLN A 52 -14.96 -9.19 -15.29
CA GLN A 52 -15.82 -8.64 -14.26
C GLN A 52 -15.03 -8.43 -12.95
N LYS A 53 -14.79 -7.19 -12.62
CA LYS A 53 -14.26 -6.79 -11.31
C LYS A 53 -15.37 -6.84 -10.27
N ALA A 54 -15.00 -7.11 -9.01
CA ALA A 54 -15.95 -7.22 -7.91
C ALA A 54 -16.60 -5.89 -7.53
N ILE A 55 -15.90 -4.79 -7.77
CA ILE A 55 -16.40 -3.41 -7.59
C ILE A 55 -16.09 -2.57 -8.82
N ASP A 56 -16.73 -1.42 -8.92
CA ASP A 56 -16.44 -0.46 -9.97
C ASP A 56 -15.05 0.18 -9.76
N GLU A 57 -14.44 0.61 -10.86
CA GLU A 57 -13.19 1.37 -10.89
C GLU A 57 -13.34 2.67 -10.08
N ASN A 58 -12.33 3.01 -9.28
CA ASN A 58 -12.24 4.30 -8.64
C ASN A 58 -11.92 5.37 -9.71
N PRO A 59 -12.82 6.34 -9.95
CA PRO A 59 -12.66 7.29 -11.05
C PRO A 59 -11.54 8.32 -10.81
N TYR A 60 -10.94 8.35 -9.62
CA TYR A 60 -9.87 9.27 -9.23
C TYR A 60 -8.50 8.61 -9.14
N MET A 61 -8.38 7.35 -9.54
CA MET A 61 -7.11 6.62 -9.64
C MET A 61 -6.80 6.29 -11.09
N ALA A 62 -5.52 6.25 -11.44
CA ALA A 62 -5.10 5.78 -12.76
C ALA A 62 -5.51 4.31 -12.93
N LYS A 63 -6.00 3.96 -14.12
CA LYS A 63 -6.55 2.64 -14.39
C LYS A 63 -5.55 1.50 -14.21
N ASN A 64 -4.31 1.74 -14.58
CA ASN A 64 -3.23 0.76 -14.49
C ASN A 64 -2.39 0.90 -13.22
N ASP A 65 -2.85 1.73 -12.29
CA ASP A 65 -2.13 1.94 -11.05
C ASP A 65 -2.31 0.75 -10.10
N ALA A 66 -1.25 0.43 -9.41
CA ALA A 66 -1.24 -0.50 -8.30
C ALA A 66 -0.26 0.01 -7.25
N ASN A 67 -0.66 0.06 -6.00
CA ASN A 67 0.26 0.24 -4.89
C ASN A 67 0.62 -1.13 -4.26
N ILE A 68 1.22 -1.12 -3.09
CA ILE A 68 1.69 -2.37 -2.48
C ILE A 68 0.56 -3.37 -2.19
N HIS A 69 -0.69 -2.90 -2.06
CA HIS A 69 -1.84 -3.71 -1.63
C HIS A 69 -3.13 -3.44 -2.41
N HIS A 70 -3.14 -2.52 -3.36
CA HIS A 70 -4.35 -2.12 -4.06
C HIS A 70 -4.13 -1.76 -5.52
N ASP A 71 -5.14 -2.01 -6.31
CA ASP A 71 -5.40 -1.42 -7.60
C ASP A 71 -6.59 -0.43 -7.51
N CYS A 72 -6.97 0.20 -8.60
CA CYS A 72 -8.12 1.11 -8.64
C CYS A 72 -9.48 0.43 -8.31
N TYR A 73 -9.50 -0.88 -8.14
CA TYR A 73 -10.67 -1.68 -7.73
C TYR A 73 -10.53 -2.24 -6.32
N ASN A 74 -9.45 -1.96 -5.60
CA ASN A 74 -9.10 -2.54 -4.29
C ASN A 74 -9.18 -4.08 -4.29
N SER A 75 -8.72 -4.70 -5.37
CA SER A 75 -8.84 -6.13 -5.62
C SER A 75 -7.51 -6.88 -5.62
N ASP A 76 -6.40 -6.16 -5.63
CA ASP A 76 -5.05 -6.70 -5.78
C ASP A 76 -4.92 -7.64 -7.00
N SER A 77 -5.65 -7.30 -8.07
CA SER A 77 -5.64 -8.05 -9.34
C SER A 77 -5.55 -7.10 -10.53
N THR A 78 -5.00 -7.59 -11.65
CA THR A 78 -4.87 -6.79 -12.87
C THR A 78 -5.78 -7.29 -13.98
N ASP A 79 -6.29 -6.36 -14.81
CA ASP A 79 -7.01 -6.68 -16.06
C ASP A 79 -6.07 -6.95 -17.22
N GLU A 80 -4.78 -6.68 -17.06
CA GLU A 80 -3.81 -6.90 -18.12
C GLU A 80 -3.61 -8.38 -18.38
N VAL A 81 -3.56 -8.73 -19.67
CA VAL A 81 -3.32 -10.10 -20.10
C VAL A 81 -1.86 -10.46 -19.83
N LEU A 82 -1.64 -11.26 -18.81
CA LEU A 82 -0.32 -11.78 -18.53
C LEU A 82 0.14 -12.76 -19.63
N PRO A 83 1.43 -12.82 -19.93
CA PRO A 83 1.97 -13.79 -20.87
C PRO A 83 1.75 -15.21 -20.32
N VAL A 84 0.98 -16.01 -21.04
CA VAL A 84 0.71 -17.40 -20.71
C VAL A 84 1.29 -18.32 -21.77
N GLY A 85 2.01 -19.36 -21.36
CA GLY A 85 2.59 -20.35 -22.28
C GLY A 85 4.05 -20.65 -21.98
N ILE A 86 4.66 -21.40 -22.89
CA ILE A 86 6.10 -21.74 -22.84
C ILE A 86 6.82 -20.77 -23.77
N TYR A 87 7.68 -19.94 -23.21
CA TYR A 87 8.52 -19.01 -23.96
C TYR A 87 9.89 -19.67 -24.17
N PRO A 88 10.35 -19.79 -25.40
CA PRO A 88 11.67 -20.38 -25.72
C PRO A 88 12.81 -19.50 -25.23
N GLU A 89 12.56 -18.20 -25.06
CA GLU A 89 13.53 -17.21 -24.62
C GLU A 89 12.83 -16.16 -23.78
N ILE A 90 13.46 -15.78 -22.67
CA ILE A 90 13.02 -14.69 -21.80
C ILE A 90 14.15 -13.67 -21.76
N ASN A 91 13.87 -12.47 -22.26
CA ASN A 91 14.80 -11.36 -22.15
C ASN A 91 14.63 -10.71 -20.78
N VAL A 92 15.74 -10.57 -20.05
CA VAL A 92 15.76 -9.91 -18.74
C VAL A 92 16.64 -8.67 -18.84
N SER A 93 16.06 -7.52 -18.54
CA SER A 93 16.83 -6.29 -18.30
C SER A 93 16.80 -5.92 -16.84
N TYR A 94 17.89 -5.34 -16.33
CA TYR A 94 17.95 -4.86 -14.96
C TYR A 94 18.76 -3.57 -14.88
N GLU A 95 18.37 -2.72 -13.94
CA GLU A 95 19.13 -1.54 -13.56
C GLU A 95 19.42 -1.60 -12.06
N LYS A 96 20.69 -1.38 -11.71
CA LYS A 96 21.06 -1.27 -10.31
C LYS A 96 20.74 0.14 -9.83
N VAL A 97 19.78 0.29 -8.94
CA VAL A 97 19.44 1.55 -8.29
C VAL A 97 20.13 1.64 -6.92
N ASN A 98 20.58 2.83 -6.56
CA ASN A 98 21.17 3.12 -5.27
C ASN A 98 20.72 4.52 -4.83
N PRO A 99 20.08 4.65 -3.66
CA PRO A 99 19.79 3.64 -2.67
C PRO A 99 18.67 2.67 -3.09
N ASN A 100 18.49 1.59 -2.33
CA ASN A 100 17.54 0.52 -2.63
C ASN A 100 16.13 1.05 -2.91
N ALA A 101 15.46 0.42 -3.86
CA ALA A 101 14.07 0.68 -4.16
C ALA A 101 13.13 0.11 -3.08
N SER A 102 11.97 0.71 -2.95
CA SER A 102 10.83 0.12 -2.22
C SER A 102 10.31 -1.12 -2.96
N PRO A 103 9.60 -2.01 -2.27
CA PRO A 103 8.93 -3.14 -2.92
C PRO A 103 7.75 -2.74 -3.82
N ALA A 104 7.27 -1.49 -3.75
CA ALA A 104 6.16 -1.01 -4.56
C ALA A 104 6.64 -0.43 -5.90
N VAL A 105 5.86 -0.67 -6.94
CA VAL A 105 6.02 -0.08 -8.27
C VAL A 105 4.64 0.34 -8.74
N PHE A 106 4.50 1.59 -9.19
CA PHE A 106 3.25 2.13 -9.74
C PHE A 106 3.37 2.25 -11.24
N PHE A 107 2.23 2.34 -11.92
CA PHE A 107 2.19 2.59 -13.36
C PHE A 107 1.29 3.77 -13.66
N ASP A 108 1.76 4.66 -14.52
CA ASP A 108 0.91 5.74 -15.05
C ASP A 108 0.10 5.27 -16.27
N ASN A 109 -0.84 6.08 -16.72
CA ASN A 109 -1.65 5.75 -17.90
C ASN A 109 -0.85 5.81 -19.22
N TYR A 110 0.39 6.27 -19.20
CA TYR A 110 1.28 6.33 -20.35
C TYR A 110 2.19 5.09 -20.47
N GLY A 111 2.15 4.20 -19.47
CA GLY A 111 2.94 2.97 -19.44
C GLY A 111 4.35 3.14 -18.87
N HIS A 112 4.60 4.22 -18.14
CA HIS A 112 5.83 4.33 -17.37
C HIS A 112 5.69 3.60 -16.03
N SER A 113 6.78 3.04 -15.53
CA SER A 113 6.83 2.59 -14.15
C SER A 113 7.41 3.66 -13.25
N VAL A 114 6.74 3.90 -12.13
CA VAL A 114 7.20 4.77 -11.05
C VAL A 114 7.77 3.91 -9.95
N VAL A 115 9.05 4.05 -9.69
CA VAL A 115 9.78 3.25 -8.69
C VAL A 115 10.18 4.14 -7.53
N PRO A 116 9.61 3.95 -6.36
CA PRO A 116 10.07 4.64 -5.16
C PRO A 116 11.47 4.18 -4.76
N LEU A 117 12.30 5.15 -4.47
CA LEU A 117 13.66 4.96 -3.98
C LEU A 117 13.78 5.56 -2.59
N LEU A 118 14.76 5.12 -1.80
CA LEU A 118 14.96 5.65 -0.45
C LEU A 118 15.13 7.18 -0.40
N GLY A 119 15.58 7.80 -1.49
CA GLY A 119 15.78 9.24 -1.58
C GLY A 119 14.84 9.98 -2.52
N GLY A 120 13.79 9.33 -3.04
CA GLY A 120 12.88 9.95 -3.98
C GLY A 120 12.07 8.97 -4.83
N LEU A 121 11.65 9.41 -6.01
CA LEU A 121 10.90 8.64 -6.99
C LEU A 121 11.64 8.64 -8.32
N ALA A 122 11.74 7.50 -8.98
CA ALA A 122 12.26 7.37 -10.33
C ALA A 122 11.14 6.98 -11.29
N ILE A 123 11.07 7.62 -12.46
CA ILE A 123 10.23 7.18 -13.56
C ILE A 123 11.10 6.44 -14.56
N ARG A 124 10.61 5.31 -15.03
CA ARG A 124 11.32 4.43 -15.94
C ARG A 124 10.47 4.14 -17.18
N ASP A 125 11.12 4.17 -18.32
CA ASP A 125 10.56 3.64 -19.56
C ASP A 125 10.80 2.13 -19.58
N ILE A 126 9.74 1.36 -19.39
CA ILE A 126 9.78 -0.10 -19.44
C ILE A 126 9.63 -0.65 -20.88
N ASN A 127 9.28 0.20 -21.84
CA ASN A 127 9.15 -0.18 -23.26
C ASN A 127 10.45 0.04 -24.03
N ALA A 128 11.46 0.67 -23.43
CA ALA A 128 12.77 0.80 -24.02
C ALA A 128 13.44 -0.57 -24.18
N GLU A 129 14.36 -0.71 -25.15
CA GLU A 129 15.13 -1.94 -25.36
C GLU A 129 15.88 -2.35 -24.08
N GLU A 130 16.37 -1.36 -23.32
CA GLU A 130 16.87 -1.54 -21.97
C GLU A 130 16.11 -0.59 -21.04
N THR A 131 15.54 -1.12 -19.96
CA THR A 131 14.83 -0.30 -18.95
C THR A 131 15.78 0.76 -18.40
N GLN A 132 15.39 2.02 -18.48
CA GLN A 132 16.20 3.14 -18.03
C GLN A 132 15.38 4.14 -17.23
N THR A 133 16.04 4.80 -16.28
CA THR A 133 15.45 5.93 -15.55
C THR A 133 15.43 7.15 -16.47
N ILE A 134 14.25 7.70 -16.69
CA ILE A 134 14.00 8.86 -17.57
C ILE A 134 13.56 10.11 -16.79
N GLY A 135 13.23 9.98 -15.50
CA GLY A 135 12.90 11.08 -14.62
C GLY A 135 13.18 10.74 -13.17
N TYR A 136 13.44 11.75 -12.35
CA TYR A 136 13.75 11.56 -10.94
C TYR A 136 13.27 12.74 -10.10
N PHE A 137 12.57 12.46 -8.99
CA PHE A 137 12.23 13.42 -7.96
C PHE A 137 12.97 13.09 -6.66
N SER A 138 13.60 14.08 -6.08
CA SER A 138 14.23 13.96 -4.77
C SER A 138 13.75 15.12 -3.87
N PRO A 139 13.13 14.83 -2.71
CA PRO A 139 12.78 15.86 -1.74
C PRO A 139 13.95 16.77 -1.38
N LYS A 140 15.12 16.18 -1.21
CA LYS A 140 16.34 16.93 -0.87
C LYS A 140 16.78 17.91 -1.95
N GLN A 141 16.63 17.55 -3.23
CA GLN A 141 17.02 18.42 -4.35
C GLN A 141 15.95 19.46 -4.65
N HIS A 142 14.68 19.09 -4.47
CA HIS A 142 13.55 19.92 -4.87
C HIS A 142 13.26 21.05 -3.86
N ASP A 143 13.22 20.73 -2.57
CA ASP A 143 12.84 21.70 -1.51
C ASP A 143 13.77 21.69 -0.31
N GLY A 144 14.96 21.07 -0.44
CA GLY A 144 15.91 20.94 0.64
C GLY A 144 15.44 20.04 1.79
N GLY A 145 14.34 19.33 1.58
CA GLY A 145 13.64 18.61 2.59
C GLY A 145 14.39 17.41 3.15
N GLY A 146 14.20 17.19 4.44
CA GLY A 146 14.69 16.01 5.17
C GLY A 146 13.64 14.92 5.34
N TYR A 147 12.59 14.90 4.51
CA TYR A 147 11.52 13.90 4.59
C TYR A 147 11.71 12.77 3.57
N VAL A 148 10.99 11.70 3.78
CA VAL A 148 10.95 10.52 2.91
C VAL A 148 9.52 10.34 2.40
N ILE A 149 9.37 9.92 1.14
CA ILE A 149 8.08 9.54 0.57
C ILE A 149 7.69 8.17 1.12
N GLN A 150 6.46 8.06 1.62
CA GLN A 150 5.84 6.81 2.07
C GLN A 150 5.38 6.00 0.85
N SER A 151 6.32 5.43 0.17
CA SER A 151 6.15 4.86 -1.16
C SER A 151 5.13 3.74 -1.23
N SER A 152 5.00 2.93 -0.18
CA SER A 152 4.08 1.79 -0.16
C SER A 152 2.62 2.18 -0.30
N TYR A 153 2.27 3.40 0.11
CA TYR A 153 0.90 3.91 0.10
C TYR A 153 0.73 5.14 -0.79
N SER A 154 1.65 5.33 -1.73
CA SER A 154 1.52 6.28 -2.82
C SER A 154 0.78 5.64 -3.98
N PHE A 155 0.18 6.45 -4.83
CA PHE A 155 -0.54 5.99 -6.02
C PHE A 155 -0.50 7.05 -7.12
N VAL A 156 -0.95 6.70 -8.32
CA VAL A 156 -1.13 7.62 -9.45
C VAL A 156 -2.62 7.94 -9.59
N ASP A 157 -2.97 9.22 -9.72
CA ASP A 157 -4.35 9.62 -9.92
C ASP A 157 -4.76 9.57 -11.41
N GLU A 158 -6.04 9.83 -11.68
CA GLU A 158 -6.62 9.80 -13.03
C GLU A 158 -5.99 10.81 -14.00
N ASN A 159 -5.31 11.83 -13.46
CA ASN A 159 -4.58 12.84 -14.22
C ASN A 159 -3.07 12.57 -14.30
N ASN A 160 -2.63 11.34 -14.00
CA ASN A 160 -1.23 10.91 -13.96
C ASN A 160 -0.35 11.70 -12.98
N ARG A 161 -0.93 12.22 -11.90
CA ARG A 161 -0.17 12.84 -10.81
C ARG A 161 0.14 11.81 -9.74
N LEU A 162 1.37 11.87 -9.23
CA LEU A 162 1.80 11.00 -8.14
C LEU A 162 1.29 11.58 -6.82
N VAL A 163 0.46 10.83 -6.11
CA VAL A 163 -0.09 11.21 -4.80
C VAL A 163 0.70 10.47 -3.73
N CYS A 164 1.41 11.22 -2.90
CA CYS A 164 2.42 10.66 -2.01
C CYS A 164 2.28 11.16 -0.57
N PRO A 165 1.95 10.31 0.38
CA PRO A 165 2.15 10.63 1.79
C PRO A 165 3.64 10.67 2.12
N THR A 166 4.03 11.50 3.08
CA THR A 166 5.43 11.72 3.44
C THR A 166 5.69 11.55 4.94
N SER A 167 6.93 11.27 5.29
CA SER A 167 7.34 11.06 6.69
C SER A 167 7.27 12.31 7.58
N ASN A 168 7.10 13.50 7.00
CA ASN A 168 6.82 14.73 7.73
C ASN A 168 5.33 15.08 7.76
N ASN A 169 4.45 14.10 7.47
CA ASN A 169 3.00 14.19 7.56
C ASN A 169 2.33 15.08 6.49
N HIS A 170 2.99 15.31 5.37
CA HIS A 170 2.41 15.99 4.23
C HIS A 170 1.85 15.00 3.22
N VAL A 171 0.86 15.43 2.45
CA VAL A 171 0.49 14.82 1.17
C VAL A 171 1.04 15.70 0.06
N LEU A 172 1.82 15.11 -0.81
CA LEU A 172 2.31 15.76 -2.03
C LEU A 172 1.54 15.23 -3.24
N MET A 173 1.20 16.11 -4.18
CA MET A 173 0.88 15.69 -5.54
C MET A 173 1.94 16.24 -6.48
N LEU A 174 2.52 15.35 -7.27
CA LEU A 174 3.61 15.64 -8.19
C LEU A 174 3.14 15.39 -9.61
N LYS A 175 3.24 16.41 -10.47
CA LYS A 175 3.09 16.24 -11.91
C LYS A 175 4.44 15.88 -12.50
N ALA A 176 4.55 14.69 -13.04
CA ALA A 176 5.79 14.13 -13.57
C ALA A 176 5.83 14.05 -15.10
N THR A 177 4.66 14.17 -15.75
CA THR A 177 4.50 14.09 -17.21
C THR A 177 3.69 15.27 -17.74
N ASP A 178 3.88 15.62 -19.01
CA ASP A 178 3.00 16.49 -19.74
C ASP A 178 1.73 15.77 -20.23
N GLU A 179 0.87 16.47 -20.96
CA GLU A 179 -0.39 15.91 -21.50
C GLU A 179 -0.15 14.85 -22.61
N GLU A 180 0.99 14.88 -23.25
CA GLU A 180 1.43 13.91 -24.25
C GLU A 180 2.12 12.69 -23.62
N GLY A 181 2.36 12.70 -22.32
CA GLY A 181 3.03 11.62 -21.59
C GLY A 181 4.55 11.71 -21.58
N ASN A 182 5.14 12.83 -22.04
CA ASN A 182 6.57 13.01 -21.93
C ASN A 182 6.95 13.34 -20.48
N VAL A 183 7.99 12.70 -19.97
CA VAL A 183 8.47 12.97 -18.61
C VAL A 183 9.09 14.36 -18.53
N LEU A 184 8.65 15.13 -17.54
CA LEU A 184 9.14 16.50 -17.31
C LEU A 184 10.60 16.46 -16.83
N PRO A 185 11.45 17.43 -17.26
CA PRO A 185 12.82 17.55 -16.76
C PRO A 185 12.91 17.71 -15.25
N GLU A 186 11.92 18.36 -14.66
CA GLU A 186 11.71 18.52 -13.23
C GLU A 186 10.24 18.25 -12.92
N PHE A 187 9.97 17.50 -11.85
CA PHE A 187 8.60 17.25 -11.42
C PHE A 187 8.04 18.51 -10.77
N GLU A 188 6.81 18.83 -11.10
CA GLU A 188 6.10 19.95 -10.51
C GLU A 188 5.35 19.50 -9.26
N LYS A 189 5.59 20.15 -8.13
CA LYS A 189 4.78 19.96 -6.94
C LYS A 189 3.52 20.83 -7.07
N VAL A 190 2.39 20.19 -7.40
CA VAL A 190 1.11 20.87 -7.65
C VAL A 190 0.21 20.92 -6.41
N LEU A 191 0.52 20.12 -5.37
CA LEU A 191 -0.15 20.16 -4.08
C LEU A 191 0.84 19.77 -2.99
N ASP A 192 0.74 20.44 -1.84
CA ASP A 192 1.51 20.17 -0.64
C ASP A 192 0.66 20.55 0.60
N ILE A 193 0.15 19.56 1.32
CA ILE A 193 -0.74 19.75 2.46
C ILE A 193 -0.13 19.09 3.70
N ASP A 194 0.07 19.86 4.75
CA ASP A 194 0.42 19.36 6.08
C ASP A 194 -0.84 18.83 6.79
N ILE A 195 -1.05 17.54 6.70
CA ILE A 195 -2.21 16.85 7.28
C ILE A 195 -2.17 16.93 8.80
N LYS A 196 -0.99 16.80 9.39
CA LYS A 196 -0.84 16.83 10.84
C LYS A 196 -1.21 18.20 11.40
N ALA A 197 -0.68 19.27 10.82
CA ALA A 197 -1.00 20.62 11.26
C ALA A 197 -2.50 20.93 11.11
N ALA A 198 -3.13 20.51 10.02
CA ALA A 198 -4.56 20.69 9.83
C ALA A 198 -5.38 19.92 10.89
N ALA A 199 -5.06 18.65 11.11
CA ALA A 199 -5.76 17.81 12.08
C ALA A 199 -5.56 18.30 13.53
N GLU A 200 -4.36 18.72 13.91
CA GLU A 200 -4.06 19.29 15.24
C GLU A 200 -4.81 20.62 15.47
N ALA A 201 -4.91 21.45 14.45
CA ALA A 201 -5.65 22.71 14.53
C ALA A 201 -7.17 22.48 14.72
N ILE A 202 -7.72 21.43 14.11
CA ILE A 202 -9.13 21.06 14.20
C ILE A 202 -9.46 20.41 15.53
N THR A 203 -8.64 19.44 15.96
CA THR A 203 -8.90 18.66 17.18
C THR A 203 -8.45 19.36 18.47
N GLY A 204 -7.51 20.29 18.35
CA GLY A 204 -6.83 20.91 19.50
C GLY A 204 -5.91 19.95 20.27
N LYS A 205 -5.58 18.79 19.67
CA LYS A 205 -4.73 17.76 20.26
C LYS A 205 -3.48 17.55 19.40
N THR A 206 -2.39 17.19 20.04
CA THR A 206 -1.18 16.73 19.34
C THR A 206 -1.40 15.33 18.82
N LEU A 207 -1.07 15.10 17.56
CA LEU A 207 -1.03 13.78 16.96
C LEU A 207 0.37 13.18 17.11
N ASP A 208 0.44 12.01 17.76
CA ASP A 208 1.71 11.31 17.99
C ASP A 208 2.08 10.40 16.83
N GLN A 209 1.07 9.96 16.09
CA GLN A 209 1.25 9.08 14.94
C GLN A 209 1.55 9.87 13.67
N ASN A 210 2.25 9.23 12.75
CA ASN A 210 2.55 9.81 11.45
C ASN A 210 1.45 9.51 10.43
N LEU A 211 1.36 10.34 9.40
CA LEU A 211 0.57 10.03 8.20
C LEU A 211 1.10 8.75 7.58
N LEU A 212 0.22 7.78 7.35
CA LEU A 212 0.59 6.50 6.76
C LEU A 212 0.08 6.36 5.34
N SER A 213 -1.23 6.49 5.15
CA SER A 213 -1.90 6.17 3.90
C SER A 213 -2.87 7.27 3.50
N VAL A 214 -3.02 7.43 2.19
CA VAL A 214 -4.01 8.31 1.55
C VAL A 214 -4.66 7.59 0.38
N VAL A 215 -5.91 7.94 0.09
CA VAL A 215 -6.63 7.46 -1.09
C VAL A 215 -7.74 8.45 -1.46
N PHE A 216 -8.08 8.57 -2.74
CA PHE A 216 -9.32 9.23 -3.14
C PHE A 216 -10.51 8.29 -2.95
N ASP A 217 -11.63 8.84 -2.48
CA ASP A 217 -12.91 8.14 -2.56
C ASP A 217 -13.57 8.33 -3.95
N TYR A 218 -14.73 7.71 -4.16
CA TYR A 218 -15.47 7.77 -5.43
C TYR A 218 -16.12 9.14 -5.70
N GLU A 219 -16.02 10.06 -4.75
CA GLU A 219 -16.50 11.46 -4.88
C GLU A 219 -15.35 12.46 -5.01
N GLY A 220 -14.10 11.98 -4.92
CA GLY A 220 -12.88 12.77 -5.07
C GLY A 220 -12.41 13.44 -3.80
N ASN A 221 -12.91 13.06 -2.63
CA ASN A 221 -12.33 13.47 -1.37
C ASN A 221 -11.06 12.68 -1.10
N LEU A 222 -10.03 13.34 -0.58
CA LEU A 222 -8.75 12.69 -0.24
C LEU A 222 -8.78 12.22 1.21
N TRP A 223 -8.98 10.95 1.43
CA TRP A 223 -8.92 10.31 2.74
C TRP A 223 -7.49 10.14 3.20
N PHE A 224 -7.30 10.19 4.51
CA PHE A 224 -6.02 9.93 5.17
C PHE A 224 -6.19 9.11 6.44
N ALA A 225 -5.17 8.38 6.80
CA ALA A 225 -5.06 7.68 8.08
C ALA A 225 -3.65 7.82 8.64
N THR A 226 -3.56 8.04 9.95
CA THR A 226 -2.30 8.01 10.69
C THR A 226 -2.04 6.62 11.26
N GLY A 227 -0.77 6.30 11.44
CA GLY A 227 -0.39 5.01 11.98
C GLY A 227 1.05 4.67 11.67
N GLY A 228 1.26 3.41 11.31
CA GLY A 228 2.55 2.83 10.97
C GLY A 228 2.74 1.47 11.62
N PHE A 229 3.84 0.83 11.30
CA PHE A 229 4.16 -0.46 11.87
C PHE A 229 4.29 -0.40 13.39
N ARG A 230 3.66 -1.37 14.08
CA ARG A 230 3.75 -1.55 15.52
C ARG A 230 3.30 -0.33 16.33
N ILE A 231 2.03 0.03 16.17
CA ILE A 231 1.36 0.96 17.08
C ILE A 231 1.10 0.22 18.38
N TYR A 232 1.91 0.50 19.38
CA TYR A 232 1.80 -0.15 20.70
C TYR A 232 0.65 0.48 21.51
N PRO A 233 -0.39 -0.31 21.85
CA PRO A 233 -1.56 0.21 22.58
C PRO A 233 -1.21 0.88 23.90
N GLU A 234 -0.21 0.37 24.62
CA GLU A 234 0.22 0.92 25.91
C GLU A 234 0.90 2.29 25.81
N ARG A 235 1.40 2.68 24.64
CA ARG A 235 1.97 4.03 24.43
C ARG A 235 0.91 5.11 24.40
N GLN A 236 -0.35 4.74 24.23
CA GLN A 236 -1.47 5.68 24.14
C GLN A 236 -1.23 6.81 23.11
N GLN A 237 -0.57 6.49 22.02
CA GLN A 237 -0.29 7.45 20.94
C GLN A 237 -1.59 7.87 20.27
N GLN A 238 -1.81 9.18 20.18
CA GLN A 238 -2.98 9.74 19.54
C GLN A 238 -2.85 9.68 18.03
N GLY A 239 -3.79 9.03 17.37
CA GLY A 239 -3.95 8.95 15.92
C GLY A 239 -5.24 9.58 15.44
N ALA A 240 -5.37 9.73 14.15
CA ALA A 240 -6.54 10.25 13.47
C ALA A 240 -6.72 9.64 12.08
N MET A 241 -7.94 9.66 11.60
CA MET A 241 -8.30 9.43 10.21
C MET A 241 -9.30 10.50 9.77
N GLY A 242 -9.44 10.71 8.48
CA GLY A 242 -10.32 11.76 7.99
C GLY A 242 -10.18 12.00 6.51
N TYR A 243 -10.70 13.12 6.03
CA TYR A 243 -10.59 13.49 4.63
C TYR A 243 -10.46 15.00 4.43
N ILE A 244 -9.87 15.35 3.30
CA ILE A 244 -9.89 16.70 2.73
C ILE A 244 -10.93 16.71 1.63
N SER A 245 -11.82 17.71 1.62
CA SER A 245 -12.88 17.80 0.63
C SER A 245 -12.33 17.95 -0.79
N ARG A 246 -13.01 17.33 -1.78
CA ARG A 246 -12.71 17.48 -3.19
C ARG A 246 -12.63 18.95 -3.62
N ASP A 247 -13.53 19.79 -3.12
CA ASP A 247 -13.56 21.19 -3.49
C ASP A 247 -12.29 21.93 -3.05
N ALA A 248 -11.77 21.59 -1.86
CA ALA A 248 -10.49 22.13 -1.39
C ALA A 248 -9.30 21.65 -2.24
N ILE A 249 -9.26 20.37 -2.56
CA ILE A 249 -8.22 19.83 -3.46
C ILE A 249 -8.24 20.53 -4.80
N ASN A 250 -9.42 20.66 -5.43
CA ASN A 250 -9.58 21.34 -6.70
C ASN A 250 -9.18 22.82 -6.63
N ALA A 251 -9.55 23.53 -5.56
CA ALA A 251 -9.19 24.93 -5.37
C ALA A 251 -7.66 25.10 -5.27
N ILE A 252 -6.98 24.25 -4.49
CA ILE A 252 -5.52 24.25 -4.37
C ILE A 252 -4.87 23.98 -5.73
N LEU A 253 -5.35 23.00 -6.47
CA LEU A 253 -4.83 22.66 -7.80
C LEU A 253 -5.04 23.78 -8.82
N ASN A 254 -6.05 24.63 -8.62
CA ASN A 254 -6.28 25.85 -9.39
C ASN A 254 -5.46 27.07 -8.90
N GLY A 255 -4.62 26.89 -7.88
CA GLY A 255 -3.78 27.95 -7.31
C GLY A 255 -4.53 28.89 -6.36
N GLU A 256 -5.67 28.49 -5.83
CA GLU A 256 -6.45 29.23 -4.86
C GLU A 256 -5.95 28.98 -3.43
N GLU A 257 -6.03 29.99 -2.58
CA GLU A 257 -5.80 29.83 -1.15
C GLU A 257 -7.01 29.17 -0.47
N VAL A 258 -6.77 28.12 0.32
CA VAL A 258 -7.81 27.34 0.99
C VAL A 258 -7.57 27.33 2.50
N ASP A 259 -8.62 27.56 3.27
CA ASP A 259 -8.61 27.29 4.71
C ASP A 259 -8.75 25.76 4.93
N LEU A 260 -7.64 25.11 5.18
CA LEU A 260 -7.61 23.67 5.42
C LEU A 260 -8.39 23.27 6.68
N THR A 261 -8.52 24.16 7.66
CA THR A 261 -9.27 23.83 8.87
C THR A 261 -10.77 23.78 8.65
N ALA A 262 -11.26 24.51 7.65
CA ALA A 262 -12.66 24.48 7.23
C ALA A 262 -12.97 23.36 6.20
N SER A 263 -11.94 22.78 5.59
CA SER A 263 -12.08 21.86 4.46
C SER A 263 -11.56 20.45 4.76
N THR A 264 -11.00 20.25 5.94
CA THR A 264 -10.53 18.95 6.43
C THR A 264 -11.46 18.49 7.53
N PHE A 265 -11.80 17.22 7.51
CA PHE A 265 -12.67 16.60 8.50
C PHE A 265 -11.94 15.45 9.17
N VAL A 266 -11.93 15.44 10.50
CA VAL A 266 -11.09 14.55 11.31
C VAL A 266 -11.95 13.70 12.25
N TYR A 267 -11.65 12.42 12.29
CA TYR A 267 -12.09 11.47 13.29
C TYR A 267 -10.89 11.05 14.14
N GLU A 268 -10.98 11.30 15.44
CA GLU A 268 -9.92 10.94 16.37
C GLU A 268 -9.99 9.45 16.70
N LEU A 269 -8.88 8.75 16.52
CA LEU A 269 -8.77 7.36 16.96
C LEU A 269 -8.64 7.27 18.48
N THR A 270 -9.02 6.14 19.04
CA THR A 270 -8.74 5.83 20.45
C THR A 270 -7.21 5.84 20.67
N PRO A 271 -6.70 6.44 21.75
CA PRO A 271 -5.27 6.41 22.04
C PRO A 271 -4.71 4.98 22.04
N GLY A 272 -3.63 4.75 21.29
CA GLY A 272 -3.05 3.43 21.05
C GLY A 272 -3.68 2.65 19.87
N GLU A 273 -4.63 3.26 19.17
CA GLU A 273 -5.18 2.75 17.92
C GLU A 273 -4.59 3.50 16.74
N GLY A 274 -4.28 2.80 15.65
CA GLY A 274 -3.72 3.40 14.45
C GLY A 274 -3.83 2.46 13.26
N ALA A 275 -3.83 3.03 12.04
CA ALA A 275 -3.77 2.25 10.82
C ALA A 275 -2.38 1.62 10.66
N GLU A 276 -2.32 0.42 10.12
CA GLU A 276 -1.05 -0.25 9.83
C GLU A 276 -0.83 -0.49 8.34
N ASN A 277 -1.87 -0.30 7.54
CA ASN A 277 -1.87 -0.53 6.10
C ASN A 277 -2.68 0.52 5.31
N GLY A 278 -2.86 0.27 4.01
CA GLY A 278 -3.55 1.15 3.09
C GLY A 278 -5.05 1.27 3.37
N ILE A 279 -5.62 2.37 2.91
CA ILE A 279 -7.06 2.63 2.91
C ILE A 279 -7.64 2.04 1.62
N ALA A 280 -8.74 1.29 1.72
CA ALA A 280 -9.53 0.88 0.57
C ALA A 280 -10.72 1.83 0.39
N SER A 281 -11.21 2.00 -0.83
CA SER A 281 -12.38 2.83 -1.11
C SER A 281 -13.34 2.15 -2.08
N SER A 282 -14.61 2.43 -1.91
CA SER A 282 -15.69 1.98 -2.77
C SER A 282 -16.78 3.05 -2.83
N LYS A 283 -17.85 2.82 -3.60
CA LYS A 283 -19.05 3.68 -3.59
C LYS A 283 -19.74 3.75 -2.23
N GLU A 284 -19.52 2.74 -1.38
CA GLU A 284 -20.08 2.72 -0.03
C GLU A 284 -19.29 3.59 0.95
N GLY A 285 -18.04 3.95 0.63
CA GLY A 285 -17.17 4.79 1.45
C GLY A 285 -15.73 4.33 1.51
N ALA A 286 -14.96 4.90 2.42
CA ALA A 286 -13.59 4.51 2.73
C ALA A 286 -13.58 3.42 3.80
N VAL A 287 -12.83 2.35 3.57
CA VAL A 287 -12.61 1.26 4.53
C VAL A 287 -11.22 1.40 5.11
N ILE A 288 -11.15 1.60 6.42
CA ILE A 288 -9.88 1.75 7.15
C ILE A 288 -9.76 0.65 8.18
N LEU A 289 -8.61 -0.02 8.15
CA LEU A 289 -8.28 -1.08 9.06
C LEU A 289 -7.20 -0.58 10.04
N THR A 290 -7.52 -0.60 11.31
CA THR A 290 -6.58 -0.27 12.39
C THR A 290 -6.08 -1.56 13.06
N ASN A 291 -5.17 -1.44 14.01
CA ASN A 291 -4.74 -2.57 14.84
C ASN A 291 -5.85 -3.12 15.77
N GLN A 292 -7.04 -2.53 15.81
CA GLN A 292 -8.14 -2.91 16.70
C GLN A 292 -9.49 -3.08 16.01
N ASN A 293 -9.76 -2.27 14.96
CA ASN A 293 -11.07 -2.19 14.35
C ASN A 293 -10.98 -2.09 12.83
N CYS A 294 -12.05 -2.52 12.17
CA CYS A 294 -12.33 -2.21 10.78
C CYS A 294 -13.49 -1.20 10.71
N TYR A 295 -13.31 -0.13 9.95
CA TYR A 295 -14.26 0.95 9.81
C TYR A 295 -14.76 1.06 8.37
N LEU A 296 -16.05 1.36 8.18
CA LEU A 296 -16.57 1.98 6.98
C LEU A 296 -16.94 3.43 7.30
N LEU A 297 -16.39 4.36 6.55
CA LEU A 297 -16.52 5.79 6.76
C LEU A 297 -17.07 6.46 5.52
N LYS A 298 -17.91 7.48 5.72
CA LYS A 298 -18.42 8.35 4.65
C LYS A 298 -18.07 9.82 4.89
N ALA A 299 -17.89 10.54 3.80
CA ALA A 299 -17.74 11.98 3.79
C ALA A 299 -19.13 12.62 3.65
N ASP A 300 -19.67 13.14 4.72
CA ASP A 300 -20.95 13.86 4.72
C ASP A 300 -20.91 15.02 5.74
N ASN A 301 -20.37 16.18 5.33
CA ASN A 301 -20.15 17.36 6.18
C ASN A 301 -19.44 17.03 7.51
N GLY A 302 -18.61 16.01 7.51
CA GLY A 302 -17.91 15.40 8.64
C GLY A 302 -17.59 13.96 8.32
N VAL A 303 -16.78 13.31 9.15
CA VAL A 303 -16.53 11.88 9.07
C VAL A 303 -17.69 11.14 9.72
N GLN A 304 -18.49 10.45 8.91
CA GLN A 304 -19.58 9.60 9.38
C GLN A 304 -19.08 8.16 9.49
N VAL A 305 -19.23 7.56 10.65
CA VAL A 305 -18.92 6.14 10.87
C VAL A 305 -20.19 5.34 10.58
N GLU A 306 -20.25 4.69 9.42
CA GLU A 306 -21.37 3.81 9.06
C GLU A 306 -21.39 2.57 9.96
N TRP A 307 -20.21 1.98 10.14
CA TRP A 307 -19.99 0.92 11.13
C TRP A 307 -18.51 0.86 11.56
N CYS A 308 -18.30 0.29 12.75
CA CYS A 308 -17.02 0.00 13.33
C CYS A 308 -17.06 -1.41 13.92
N THR A 309 -16.28 -2.33 13.36
CA THR A 309 -16.27 -3.73 13.78
C THR A 309 -14.93 -4.07 14.41
N PRO A 310 -14.90 -4.40 15.71
CA PRO A 310 -13.68 -4.82 16.36
C PRO A 310 -13.27 -6.22 15.90
N TYR A 311 -11.97 -6.44 15.83
CA TYR A 311 -11.39 -7.75 15.60
C TYR A 311 -10.24 -7.99 16.57
N GLU A 312 -9.84 -9.24 16.71
CA GLU A 312 -8.72 -9.61 17.57
C GLU A 312 -7.53 -10.00 16.72
N SER A 313 -6.35 -9.54 17.09
CA SER A 313 -5.09 -9.96 16.51
C SER A 313 -4.11 -10.42 17.59
N ALA A 314 -3.10 -11.19 17.23
CA ALA A 314 -2.17 -11.76 18.19
C ALA A 314 -1.30 -10.70 18.89
N GLY A 315 -1.07 -9.55 18.27
CA GLY A 315 -0.18 -8.51 18.78
C GLY A 315 -0.86 -7.33 19.48
N ALA A 316 -2.13 -7.05 19.15
CA ALA A 316 -2.77 -5.79 19.51
C ALA A 316 -3.06 -5.60 21.02
N LYS A 317 -3.29 -6.67 21.77
CA LYS A 317 -3.77 -6.57 23.17
C LYS A 317 -2.69 -6.52 24.23
N ASP A 318 -1.59 -7.23 24.00
CA ASP A 318 -0.56 -7.49 25.02
C ASP A 318 0.85 -7.04 24.62
N SER A 319 0.96 -6.33 23.50
CA SER A 319 2.25 -5.89 22.97
C SER A 319 2.84 -4.78 23.83
N LYS A 320 4.03 -5.02 24.33
CA LYS A 320 4.83 -4.04 25.07
C LYS A 320 6.02 -3.60 24.22
N GLU A 321 6.41 -2.35 24.40
CA GLU A 321 7.66 -1.88 23.78
C GLU A 321 8.84 -2.77 24.19
N GLY A 322 9.53 -3.33 23.19
CA GLY A 322 10.64 -4.25 23.41
C GLY A 322 10.24 -5.72 23.53
N ASP A 323 8.96 -6.06 23.47
CA ASP A 323 8.51 -7.45 23.35
C ASP A 323 8.34 -7.80 21.87
N GLU A 324 9.44 -8.20 21.24
CA GLU A 324 9.46 -8.59 19.82
C GLU A 324 8.97 -10.02 19.59
N THR A 325 8.57 -10.71 20.64
CA THR A 325 8.21 -12.14 20.59
C THR A 325 6.71 -12.37 20.46
N THR A 326 5.90 -11.38 20.75
CA THR A 326 4.44 -11.46 20.63
C THR A 326 3.96 -10.75 19.37
N GLY A 327 3.27 -11.45 18.53
CA GLY A 327 2.82 -10.98 17.23
C GLY A 327 3.80 -11.32 16.12
N GLY A 328 3.32 -12.07 15.14
CA GLY A 328 4.09 -12.37 13.93
C GLY A 328 4.21 -11.14 13.04
N GLY A 329 5.27 -11.07 12.26
CA GLY A 329 5.41 -10.11 11.17
C GLY A 329 5.69 -8.65 11.56
N LEU A 330 5.33 -7.74 10.67
CA LEU A 330 5.59 -6.31 10.78
C LEU A 330 4.47 -5.56 11.51
N ALA A 331 3.23 -6.02 11.38
CA ALA A 331 2.04 -5.41 11.96
C ALA A 331 1.64 -6.07 13.28
N TRP A 332 1.05 -5.28 14.18
CA TRP A 332 0.45 -5.79 15.42
C TRP A 332 -1.03 -6.14 15.26
N GLY A 333 -1.68 -5.55 14.26
CA GLY A 333 -3.01 -5.88 13.80
C GLY A 333 -2.99 -6.77 12.57
N SER A 334 -3.89 -6.48 11.64
CA SER A 334 -3.88 -7.09 10.31
C SER A 334 -2.68 -6.61 9.51
N GLY A 335 -1.94 -7.51 8.89
CA GLY A 335 -0.89 -7.17 7.92
C GLY A 335 -1.41 -6.81 6.53
N CYS A 336 -2.74 -6.76 6.35
CA CYS A 336 -3.39 -6.51 5.08
C CYS A 336 -3.97 -5.10 4.98
N SER A 337 -4.02 -4.54 3.77
CA SER A 337 -5.05 -3.56 3.45
C SER A 337 -6.36 -4.29 3.14
N PRO A 338 -7.55 -3.69 3.39
CA PRO A 338 -8.81 -4.35 3.10
C PRO A 338 -9.00 -4.60 1.61
N SER A 339 -9.35 -5.82 1.21
CA SER A 339 -9.78 -6.14 -0.16
C SER A 339 -11.29 -6.16 -0.23
N LEU A 340 -11.84 -5.61 -1.31
CA LEU A 340 -13.27 -5.35 -1.41
C LEU A 340 -13.96 -6.15 -2.50
N THR A 341 -15.17 -6.63 -2.20
CA THR A 341 -16.17 -7.04 -3.20
C THR A 341 -17.37 -6.14 -3.10
N SER A 342 -18.36 -6.33 -3.97
CA SER A 342 -19.63 -5.58 -3.90
C SER A 342 -20.37 -5.74 -2.57
N ASN A 343 -20.09 -6.82 -1.83
CA ASN A 343 -20.83 -7.19 -0.62
C ASN A 343 -19.96 -7.40 0.61
N LEU A 344 -18.64 -7.55 0.44
CA LEU A 344 -17.74 -7.96 1.50
C LEU A 344 -16.52 -7.05 1.62
N VAL A 345 -16.07 -6.88 2.85
CA VAL A 345 -14.75 -6.41 3.21
C VAL A 345 -13.94 -7.57 3.75
N MET A 346 -12.77 -7.84 3.19
CA MET A 346 -11.95 -8.99 3.56
C MET A 346 -10.55 -8.57 4.01
N PHE A 347 -10.08 -9.20 5.08
CA PHE A 347 -8.73 -9.01 5.61
C PHE A 347 -8.36 -10.19 6.52
N THR A 348 -7.09 -10.33 6.88
CA THR A 348 -6.64 -11.34 7.85
C THR A 348 -6.54 -10.74 9.25
N ASP A 349 -6.81 -11.55 10.28
CA ASP A 349 -6.77 -11.10 11.68
C ASP A 349 -5.39 -11.24 12.34
N ASN A 350 -4.46 -11.93 11.69
CA ASN A 350 -3.15 -12.24 12.24
C ASN A 350 -3.20 -12.88 13.64
N GLN A 351 -4.24 -13.65 13.93
CA GLN A 351 -4.28 -14.51 15.09
C GLN A 351 -3.45 -15.80 14.89
N ASN A 352 -3.43 -16.65 15.85
CA ASN A 352 -2.84 -18.00 15.73
C ASN A 352 -3.93 -19.05 16.01
N PRO A 353 -4.45 -19.74 14.98
CA PRO A 353 -4.14 -19.61 13.55
C PRO A 353 -4.63 -18.29 12.94
N VAL A 354 -3.98 -17.85 11.87
CA VAL A 354 -4.43 -16.69 11.08
C VAL A 354 -5.72 -17.02 10.36
N ASN A 355 -6.73 -16.15 10.47
CA ASN A 355 -7.99 -16.32 9.75
C ASN A 355 -8.16 -15.20 8.71
N LEU A 356 -8.76 -15.55 7.58
CA LEU A 356 -9.40 -14.61 6.70
C LEU A 356 -10.77 -14.27 7.27
N LEU A 357 -11.00 -13.02 7.56
CA LEU A 357 -12.29 -12.49 7.97
C LEU A 357 -13.00 -11.90 6.75
N ALA A 358 -14.32 -12.10 6.70
CA ALA A 358 -15.20 -11.41 5.78
C ALA A 358 -16.29 -10.70 6.56
N LEU A 359 -16.42 -9.39 6.36
CA LEU A 359 -17.48 -8.56 6.93
C LEU A 359 -18.47 -8.20 5.82
N ASP A 360 -19.73 -8.13 6.16
CA ASP A 360 -20.74 -7.58 5.25
C ASP A 360 -20.47 -6.08 5.02
N MET A 361 -20.39 -5.66 3.77
CA MET A 361 -20.04 -4.29 3.39
C MET A 361 -20.98 -3.25 3.98
N LYS A 362 -22.26 -3.55 4.12
CA LYS A 362 -23.29 -2.59 4.55
C LYS A 362 -23.45 -2.52 6.06
N THR A 363 -23.28 -3.64 6.74
CA THR A 363 -23.58 -3.74 8.18
C THR A 363 -22.34 -3.87 9.05
N GLY A 364 -21.18 -4.22 8.47
CA GLY A 364 -19.98 -4.53 9.20
C GLY A 364 -20.06 -5.86 9.98
N GLU A 365 -21.15 -6.61 9.87
CA GLU A 365 -21.27 -7.90 10.55
C GLU A 365 -20.27 -8.91 9.98
N LYS A 366 -19.59 -9.66 10.86
CA LYS A 366 -18.69 -10.73 10.45
C LYS A 366 -19.53 -11.90 9.92
N VAL A 367 -19.46 -12.13 8.61
CA VAL A 367 -20.21 -13.20 7.93
C VAL A 367 -19.39 -14.48 7.75
N ALA A 368 -18.07 -14.37 7.75
CA ALA A 368 -17.18 -15.54 7.69
C ALA A 368 -15.87 -15.30 8.43
N SER A 369 -15.29 -16.38 8.89
CA SER A 369 -13.92 -16.46 9.42
C SER A 369 -13.39 -17.85 9.04
N THR A 370 -12.32 -17.86 8.25
CA THR A 370 -11.75 -19.12 7.72
C THR A 370 -10.24 -19.13 8.01
N PRO A 371 -9.71 -20.19 8.65
CA PRO A 371 -8.28 -20.32 8.80
C PRO A 371 -7.57 -20.31 7.44
N VAL A 372 -6.51 -19.51 7.35
CA VAL A 372 -5.64 -19.47 6.15
C VAL A 372 -4.68 -20.64 6.17
N ILE A 373 -4.29 -21.04 7.37
CA ILE A 373 -3.40 -22.16 7.61
C ILE A 373 -4.02 -23.01 8.73
N ASP A 374 -4.38 -24.25 8.41
CA ASP A 374 -5.15 -25.10 9.32
C ASP A 374 -4.33 -25.70 10.46
N GLU A 375 -3.07 -26.03 10.21
CA GLU A 375 -2.21 -26.70 11.20
C GLU A 375 -0.81 -26.10 11.21
N LEU A 376 -0.46 -25.46 12.30
CA LEU A 376 0.90 -25.00 12.57
C LEU A 376 1.45 -25.74 13.80
N PRO A 377 2.76 -26.05 13.82
CA PRO A 377 3.44 -26.45 15.07
C PRO A 377 3.17 -25.38 16.15
N GLU A 378 2.98 -25.84 17.40
CA GLU A 378 2.64 -24.98 18.54
C GLU A 378 3.66 -23.83 18.77
N GLU A 379 4.93 -24.09 18.37
CA GLU A 379 6.01 -23.13 18.45
C GLU A 379 6.11 -22.16 17.28
N MET A 380 5.31 -22.33 16.20
CA MET A 380 5.31 -21.46 15.03
C MET A 380 4.25 -20.38 15.17
N GLN A 381 4.68 -19.15 14.96
CA GLN A 381 3.80 -18.01 14.73
C GLN A 381 3.90 -17.59 13.26
N VAL A 382 2.77 -17.30 12.65
CA VAL A 382 2.67 -16.86 11.26
C VAL A 382 1.87 -15.59 11.22
N SER A 383 2.28 -14.68 10.35
CA SER A 383 1.48 -13.51 9.99
C SER A 383 1.29 -13.45 8.48
N VAL A 384 0.21 -12.85 8.05
CA VAL A 384 -0.05 -12.51 6.65
C VAL A 384 0.14 -11.01 6.50
N GLU A 385 1.07 -10.62 5.63
CA GLU A 385 1.44 -9.22 5.38
C GLU A 385 0.97 -8.75 3.99
N ASN A 386 0.21 -9.57 3.28
CA ASN A 386 -0.32 -9.26 1.96
C ASN A 386 -1.84 -9.30 1.96
N SER A 387 -2.46 -8.46 1.13
CA SER A 387 -3.90 -8.42 0.97
C SER A 387 -4.43 -9.64 0.21
N ALA A 388 -5.70 -9.93 0.38
CA ALA A 388 -6.37 -10.99 -0.36
C ALA A 388 -6.61 -10.55 -1.80
N ILE A 389 -6.24 -11.38 -2.76
CA ILE A 389 -6.57 -11.16 -4.16
C ILE A 389 -8.06 -11.45 -4.35
N VAL A 390 -8.80 -10.46 -4.88
CA VAL A 390 -10.21 -10.60 -5.22
C VAL A 390 -10.36 -10.64 -6.73
N TYR A 391 -11.04 -11.68 -7.16
CA TYR A 391 -11.33 -11.86 -8.56
C TYR A 391 -12.82 -12.21 -8.75
N ASP A 392 -13.57 -11.37 -9.47
CA ASP A 392 -15.04 -11.42 -9.55
C ASP A 392 -15.62 -11.40 -8.12
N ASN A 393 -16.33 -12.43 -7.68
CA ASN A 393 -16.80 -12.60 -6.31
C ASN A 393 -16.03 -13.72 -5.58
N LEU A 394 -14.85 -14.06 -6.07
CA LEU A 394 -13.97 -15.07 -5.45
C LEU A 394 -12.77 -14.37 -4.82
N SER A 395 -12.45 -14.76 -3.61
CA SER A 395 -11.20 -14.37 -2.95
C SER A 395 -10.20 -15.50 -3.05
N LEU A 396 -9.00 -15.17 -3.54
CA LEU A 396 -7.84 -16.04 -3.49
C LEU A 396 -6.84 -15.42 -2.51
N ILE A 397 -6.44 -16.20 -1.50
CA ILE A 397 -5.32 -15.84 -0.66
C ILE A 397 -4.08 -16.47 -1.26
N HIS A 398 -3.00 -15.70 -1.34
CA HIS A 398 -1.70 -16.24 -1.69
C HIS A 398 -1.26 -17.20 -0.59
N ILE A 399 -1.50 -18.47 -0.81
CA ILE A 399 -0.85 -19.53 -0.04
C ILE A 399 0.49 -19.72 -0.73
N SER A 400 1.57 -19.23 -0.10
CA SER A 400 2.89 -19.69 -0.47
C SER A 400 2.96 -21.14 -0.01
N GLU A 401 2.94 -22.08 -0.94
CA GLU A 401 3.22 -23.46 -0.60
C GLU A 401 4.61 -23.53 0.03
N PRO A 402 4.75 -24.18 1.19
CA PRO A 402 6.07 -24.42 1.74
C PRO A 402 6.81 -25.35 0.78
N THR A 403 7.84 -24.82 0.14
CA THR A 403 8.79 -25.62 -0.67
C THR A 403 9.76 -26.34 0.24
#